data_fd5e9a7dd06e53eed7c26424b1b8c610
#
_entry.id   fd5e9a7dd06e53eed7c26424b1b8c610
#
_cell.length_a   1.000
_cell.length_b   1.000
_cell.length_c   1.000
_cell.angle_alpha   90.00
_cell.angle_beta   90.00
_cell.angle_gamma   90.00
#
_symmetry.space_group_name_H-M   'P 1'
#
loop_
_entity.id
_entity.type
_entity.pdbx_description
1 polymer ?
#
loop_
_entity_poly.entity_id
_entity_poly.type
_entity_poly.pdbx_seq_one_letter_code
_entity_poly.pdbx_strand_id
1 'polypeptide(L)'
;MKIRPIGRRVGRSADTAPPDQAVLGRGGSVRTAGCLRCTAMSAVWAAEGLVAGVPAGAVLRSAVFRLSVPSDAPDRTSCPRCAAPVPRWLVIRCGHCGQHFGTMGALELATAVVLGLLFGRFGGQPDMLAFCFLGVLGVALAAIDLSVQRLPDRLVLPGYPVVIVLLAIAALIGHTEAALGRALLGGLVLGGTYLVLALLRPGGIGGGDVKLAGLAGLALGWLGWPTLIAGAALGFFLSGAVSLVLIAARRLTLQSMISFGPFMLAGALLAALAGAR
;
A
#
# COMPACT_ATOMS: atom_id res chain seq x y z
N MET A 1 -6.86 -2.39 86.09
CA MET A 1 -5.41 -2.33 86.30
C MET A 1 -4.87 -1.63 85.08
N LYS A 2 -4.79 -0.30 85.07
CA LYS A 2 -3.59 0.59 85.13
C LYS A 2 -2.49 0.01 84.25
N ILE A 3 -1.85 0.70 83.35
CA ILE A 3 -1.34 2.08 83.24
C ILE A 3 -0.75 2.24 81.86
N ARG A 4 -1.03 3.28 81.15
CA ARG A 4 -0.37 4.46 80.64
C ARG A 4 0.59 4.35 79.42
N PRO A 5 0.58 5.41 78.60
CA PRO A 5 1.28 5.55 77.33
C PRO A 5 2.57 6.34 77.47
N ILE A 6 3.47 6.17 76.52
CA ILE A 6 4.62 7.04 76.26
C ILE A 6 4.71 7.14 74.75
N GLY A 7 4.60 8.23 74.12
CA GLY A 7 5.12 9.57 74.29
C GLY A 7 6.09 9.91 73.17
N ARG A 8 5.61 10.69 72.19
CA ARG A 8 6.28 11.77 71.42
C ARG A 8 7.74 11.56 70.95
N ARG A 9 7.99 11.67 69.71
CA ARG A 9 8.76 12.84 69.23
C ARG A 9 8.40 13.26 67.80
N VAL A 10 7.95 14.49 67.75
CA VAL A 10 7.88 15.30 66.53
C VAL A 10 9.31 15.69 66.16
N GLY A 11 9.74 15.38 64.96
CA GLY A 11 10.93 15.91 64.31
C GLY A 11 10.51 16.68 63.06
N ARG A 12 10.33 17.97 63.24
CA ARG A 12 10.36 18.96 62.15
C ARG A 12 11.79 19.05 61.66
N SER A 13 12.00 18.91 60.36
CA SER A 13 13.12 19.49 59.62
C SER A 13 12.63 19.68 58.23
N ALA A 14 12.34 20.88 57.95
CA ALA A 14 13.08 21.86 57.16
C ALA A 14 12.87 21.62 55.66
N ASP A 15 12.06 22.54 55.17
CA ASP A 15 12.01 23.02 53.78
C ASP A 15 13.34 22.95 53.07
N THR A 16 13.39 22.23 51.95
CA THR A 16 14.24 22.64 50.83
C THR A 16 13.39 22.50 49.57
N ALA A 17 12.95 23.65 49.11
CA ALA A 17 12.40 23.85 47.78
C ALA A 17 13.43 23.38 46.71
N PRO A 18 12.99 22.79 45.62
CA PRO A 18 13.86 22.57 44.48
C PRO A 18 14.16 23.93 43.81
N PRO A 19 15.36 24.15 43.35
CA PRO A 19 15.68 25.37 42.61
C PRO A 19 15.08 25.26 41.21
N ASP A 20 13.93 25.92 41.06
CA ASP A 20 13.57 26.47 39.77
C ASP A 20 14.63 27.52 39.43
N GLN A 21 15.37 27.30 38.38
CA GLN A 21 15.81 28.25 37.38
C GLN A 21 17.06 27.78 36.65
N ALA A 22 17.03 28.00 35.35
CA ALA A 22 18.14 27.92 34.39
C ALA A 22 18.33 26.62 33.60
N VAL A 23 17.41 26.32 32.72
CA VAL A 23 17.75 25.72 31.38
C VAL A 23 16.84 26.34 30.31
N LEU A 24 16.87 27.63 30.17
CA LEU A 24 16.52 28.30 28.91
C LEU A 24 17.82 28.52 28.13
N GLY A 25 18.05 27.71 27.10
CA GLY A 25 19.09 28.06 26.15
C GLY A 25 20.01 26.93 25.71
N ARG A 26 19.49 25.80 25.21
CA ARG A 26 20.27 24.87 24.33
C ARG A 26 19.38 23.84 23.63
N GLY A 27 18.12 24.17 23.32
CA GLY A 27 17.14 23.23 22.71
C GLY A 27 17.06 23.25 21.17
N GLY A 28 17.85 24.07 20.48
CA GLY A 28 17.70 24.27 19.03
C GLY A 28 18.50 23.30 18.14
N SER A 29 19.65 22.80 18.58
CA SER A 29 20.55 22.07 17.68
C SER A 29 20.40 20.54 17.71
N VAL A 30 19.87 19.99 18.79
CA VAL A 30 19.73 18.51 18.90
C VAL A 30 18.53 17.98 18.12
N ARG A 31 17.44 18.74 18.04
CA ARG A 31 16.25 18.36 17.26
C ARG A 31 16.48 18.41 15.75
N THR A 32 17.27 19.35 15.27
CA THR A 32 17.59 19.47 13.84
C THR A 32 18.58 18.40 13.36
N ALA A 33 19.56 18.02 14.18
CA ALA A 33 20.52 16.97 13.83
C ALA A 33 19.86 15.55 13.77
N GLY A 34 18.90 15.25 14.65
CA GLY A 34 18.13 14.01 14.61
C GLY A 34 17.22 13.95 13.39
N CYS A 35 16.62 15.06 12.97
CA CYS A 35 15.79 15.15 11.76
C CYS A 35 16.62 14.98 10.48
N LEU A 36 17.84 15.51 10.39
CA LEU A 36 18.70 15.38 9.21
C LEU A 36 19.18 13.94 8.97
N ARG A 37 19.51 13.17 10.01
CA ARG A 37 19.86 11.76 9.88
C ARG A 37 18.67 10.88 9.46
N CYS A 38 17.50 11.13 10.01
CA CYS A 38 16.28 10.41 9.61
C CYS A 38 15.91 10.70 8.16
N THR A 39 15.99 11.97 7.72
CA THR A 39 15.70 12.33 6.32
C THR A 39 16.75 11.80 5.36
N ALA A 40 18.03 11.80 5.71
CA ALA A 40 19.09 11.22 4.89
C ALA A 40 18.90 9.70 4.73
N MET A 41 18.55 8.98 5.80
CA MET A 41 18.35 7.54 5.76
C MET A 41 17.12 7.15 4.94
N SER A 42 16.00 7.89 5.07
CA SER A 42 14.84 7.66 4.23
C SER A 42 15.09 7.97 2.74
N ALA A 43 15.93 8.95 2.44
CA ALA A 43 16.32 9.26 1.06
C ALA A 43 17.19 8.15 0.43
N VAL A 44 18.08 7.52 1.19
CA VAL A 44 18.87 6.36 0.72
C VAL A 44 17.94 5.19 0.41
N TRP A 45 17.06 4.83 1.32
CA TRP A 45 16.05 3.80 1.08
C TRP A 45 15.18 4.10 -0.14
N ALA A 46 14.71 5.34 -0.30
CA ALA A 46 13.93 5.74 -1.47
C ALA A 46 14.72 5.58 -2.77
N ALA A 47 15.99 5.93 -2.80
CA ALA A 47 16.86 5.74 -3.97
C ALA A 47 17.04 4.24 -4.32
N GLU A 48 17.23 3.39 -3.32
CA GLU A 48 17.30 1.93 -3.52
C GLU A 48 15.98 1.39 -4.11
N GLY A 49 14.84 1.84 -3.59
CA GLY A 49 13.53 1.47 -4.10
C GLY A 49 13.31 1.91 -5.54
N LEU A 50 13.75 3.13 -5.91
CA LEU A 50 13.69 3.61 -7.29
C LEU A 50 14.52 2.72 -8.23
N VAL A 51 15.75 2.36 -7.83
CA VAL A 51 16.63 1.50 -8.63
C VAL A 51 16.04 0.09 -8.76
N ALA A 52 15.55 -0.50 -7.66
CA ALA A 52 14.94 -1.83 -7.67
C ALA A 52 13.63 -1.87 -8.48
N GLY A 53 12.90 -0.77 -8.53
CA GLY A 53 11.61 -0.68 -9.22
C GLY A 53 11.71 -0.77 -10.75
N VAL A 54 12.81 -0.33 -11.33
CA VAL A 54 13.00 -0.40 -12.80
C VAL A 54 13.01 -1.85 -13.30
N PRO A 55 13.87 -2.76 -12.80
CA PRO A 55 13.85 -4.16 -13.23
C PRO A 55 12.56 -4.88 -12.83
N ALA A 56 11.97 -4.57 -11.67
CA ALA A 56 10.68 -5.11 -11.28
C ALA A 56 9.58 -4.74 -12.27
N GLY A 57 9.51 -3.49 -12.71
CA GLY A 57 8.58 -3.03 -13.74
C GLY A 57 8.78 -3.71 -15.09
N ALA A 58 10.04 -3.97 -15.48
CA ALA A 58 10.35 -4.71 -16.69
C ALA A 58 9.82 -6.16 -16.65
N VAL A 59 9.93 -6.83 -15.51
CA VAL A 59 9.35 -8.17 -15.29
C VAL A 59 7.81 -8.12 -15.35
N LEU A 60 7.20 -7.12 -14.69
CA LEU A 60 5.75 -6.93 -14.70
C LEU A 60 5.18 -6.74 -16.10
N ARG A 61 5.92 -6.12 -17.02
CA ARG A 61 5.49 -5.91 -18.41
C ARG A 61 5.04 -7.20 -19.07
N SER A 62 5.78 -8.28 -18.87
CA SER A 62 5.44 -9.61 -19.41
C SER A 62 4.12 -10.13 -18.85
N ALA A 63 3.93 -10.02 -17.54
CA ALA A 63 2.70 -10.46 -16.88
C ALA A 63 1.50 -9.60 -17.31
N VAL A 64 1.65 -8.27 -17.32
CA VAL A 64 0.61 -7.34 -17.75
C VAL A 64 0.23 -7.61 -19.22
N PHE A 65 1.19 -7.73 -20.13
CA PHE A 65 0.91 -8.03 -21.54
C PHE A 65 0.09 -9.32 -21.73
N ARG A 66 0.41 -10.37 -21.00
CA ARG A 66 -0.25 -11.68 -21.13
C ARG A 66 -1.64 -11.69 -20.52
N LEU A 67 -1.82 -11.03 -19.39
CA LEU A 67 -3.06 -11.06 -18.62
C LEU A 67 -4.03 -9.92 -19.00
N SER A 68 -3.59 -8.95 -19.81
CA SER A 68 -4.46 -7.90 -20.36
C SER A 68 -5.30 -8.43 -21.52
N VAL A 69 -6.18 -9.39 -21.21
CA VAL A 69 -7.13 -9.99 -22.16
C VAL A 69 -8.55 -9.93 -21.60
N PRO A 70 -9.60 -9.87 -22.44
CA PRO A 70 -10.99 -9.99 -21.99
C PRO A 70 -11.25 -11.28 -21.22
N SER A 71 -12.36 -11.34 -20.43
CA SER A 71 -12.68 -12.46 -19.54
C SER A 71 -12.73 -13.82 -20.24
N ASP A 72 -13.15 -13.82 -21.47
CA ASP A 72 -13.44 -15.04 -22.25
C ASP A 72 -12.27 -15.46 -23.12
N ALA A 73 -11.19 -14.67 -23.15
CA ALA A 73 -10.01 -14.95 -23.97
C ALA A 73 -8.90 -15.61 -23.15
N PRO A 74 -8.20 -16.59 -23.75
CA PRO A 74 -7.01 -17.19 -23.15
C PRO A 74 -5.88 -16.15 -23.04
N ASP A 75 -4.94 -16.40 -22.11
CA ASP A 75 -3.76 -15.55 -21.95
C ASP A 75 -3.02 -15.39 -23.30
N ARG A 76 -2.49 -14.17 -23.55
CA ARG A 76 -1.72 -13.92 -24.78
C ARG A 76 -0.43 -14.73 -24.80
N THR A 77 -0.30 -15.60 -25.78
CA THR A 77 0.89 -16.42 -26.01
C THR A 77 1.62 -16.06 -27.32
N SER A 78 1.03 -15.19 -28.14
CA SER A 78 1.55 -14.80 -29.44
C SER A 78 1.60 -13.28 -29.61
N CYS A 79 2.46 -12.82 -30.50
CA CYS A 79 2.58 -11.42 -30.87
C CYS A 79 1.33 -10.97 -31.66
N PRO A 80 0.68 -9.85 -31.31
CA PRO A 80 -0.51 -9.37 -32.00
C PRO A 80 -0.23 -8.91 -33.43
N ARG A 81 1.04 -8.64 -33.81
CA ARG A 81 1.42 -8.15 -35.12
C ARG A 81 1.86 -9.25 -36.09
N CYS A 82 2.60 -10.24 -35.61
CA CYS A 82 3.18 -11.29 -36.48
C CYS A 82 2.81 -12.71 -36.08
N ALA A 83 1.96 -12.91 -35.07
CA ALA A 83 1.53 -14.18 -34.52
C ALA A 83 2.67 -15.09 -34.01
N ALA A 84 3.93 -14.64 -34.02
CA ALA A 84 5.04 -15.41 -33.49
C ALA A 84 4.86 -15.70 -31.99
N PRO A 85 5.26 -16.88 -31.49
CA PRO A 85 5.14 -17.22 -30.08
C PRO A 85 5.99 -16.29 -29.22
N VAL A 86 5.41 -15.85 -28.09
CA VAL A 86 6.07 -14.93 -27.15
C VAL A 86 6.55 -15.74 -25.95
N PRO A 87 7.86 -15.67 -25.60
CA PRO A 87 8.40 -16.39 -24.44
C PRO A 87 7.68 -16.06 -23.13
N ARG A 88 7.73 -16.97 -22.16
CA ARG A 88 7.00 -16.82 -20.87
C ARG A 88 7.59 -15.75 -19.94
N TRP A 89 8.84 -15.41 -20.11
CA TRP A 89 9.61 -14.50 -19.27
C TRP A 89 10.10 -13.31 -20.08
N LEU A 90 10.41 -12.25 -19.42
CA LEU A 90 10.97 -10.99 -19.87
C LEU A 90 10.77 -10.63 -21.36
N VAL A 91 9.58 -10.13 -21.69
CA VAL A 91 9.24 -9.76 -23.07
C VAL A 91 9.12 -8.24 -23.17
N ILE A 92 10.19 -7.61 -23.64
CA ILE A 92 10.21 -6.16 -23.91
C ILE A 92 9.73 -5.88 -25.34
N ARG A 93 10.12 -6.76 -26.26
CA ARG A 93 9.77 -6.66 -27.69
C ARG A 93 9.68 -8.04 -28.34
N CYS A 94 8.93 -8.12 -29.41
CA CYS A 94 8.87 -9.33 -30.23
C CYS A 94 10.22 -9.59 -30.89
N GLY A 95 10.78 -10.78 -30.70
CA GLY A 95 12.04 -11.16 -31.33
C GLY A 95 11.96 -11.31 -32.85
N HIS A 96 10.74 -11.42 -33.40
CA HIS A 96 10.53 -11.64 -34.84
C HIS A 96 10.23 -10.35 -35.61
N CYS A 97 9.33 -9.49 -35.11
CA CYS A 97 8.93 -8.25 -35.81
C CYS A 97 9.36 -6.96 -35.11
N GLY A 98 10.04 -7.06 -33.97
CA GLY A 98 10.49 -5.88 -33.20
C GLY A 98 9.39 -5.10 -32.48
N GLN A 99 8.10 -5.53 -32.57
CA GLN A 99 6.99 -4.86 -31.92
C GLN A 99 7.23 -4.76 -30.41
N HIS A 100 7.14 -3.56 -29.86
CA HIS A 100 7.17 -3.35 -28.40
C HIS A 100 5.85 -3.74 -27.76
N PHE A 101 5.91 -4.40 -26.59
CA PHE A 101 4.75 -4.78 -25.81
C PHE A 101 4.52 -3.77 -24.67
N GLY A 102 3.34 -3.12 -24.70
CA GLY A 102 2.95 -2.10 -23.72
C GLY A 102 3.60 -0.72 -23.96
N THR A 103 3.26 0.24 -23.12
CA THR A 103 3.86 1.59 -23.12
C THR A 103 5.28 1.53 -22.57
N MET A 104 6.26 1.89 -23.41
CA MET A 104 7.68 1.88 -22.98
C MET A 104 7.90 2.81 -21.79
N GLY A 105 8.51 2.28 -20.74
CA GLY A 105 8.93 3.05 -19.58
C GLY A 105 7.84 3.33 -18.54
N ALA A 106 6.55 3.29 -18.91
CA ALA A 106 5.48 3.67 -17.97
C ALA A 106 5.36 2.72 -16.78
N LEU A 107 5.42 1.41 -17.01
CA LEU A 107 5.37 0.41 -15.92
C LEU A 107 6.63 0.46 -15.05
N GLU A 108 7.79 0.61 -15.65
CA GLU A 108 9.06 0.76 -14.96
C GLU A 108 9.07 2.02 -14.10
N LEU A 109 8.62 3.15 -14.65
CA LEU A 109 8.52 4.40 -13.91
C LEU A 109 7.51 4.31 -12.76
N ALA A 110 6.32 3.77 -13.01
CA ALA A 110 5.30 3.59 -11.99
C ALA A 110 5.79 2.68 -10.86
N THR A 111 6.43 1.54 -11.20
CA THR A 111 6.96 0.60 -10.21
C THR A 111 8.13 1.22 -9.45
N ALA A 112 9.02 1.95 -10.12
CA ALA A 112 10.13 2.65 -9.49
C ALA A 112 9.61 3.71 -8.49
N VAL A 113 8.65 4.53 -8.88
CA VAL A 113 8.06 5.54 -7.99
C VAL A 113 7.38 4.89 -6.79
N VAL A 114 6.56 3.87 -7.01
CA VAL A 114 5.85 3.17 -5.92
C VAL A 114 6.84 2.52 -4.96
N LEU A 115 7.85 1.80 -5.46
CA LEU A 115 8.86 1.20 -4.60
C LEU A 115 9.74 2.24 -3.91
N GLY A 116 10.12 3.32 -4.59
CA GLY A 116 10.86 4.42 -3.99
C GLY A 116 10.12 5.03 -2.80
N LEU A 117 8.81 5.28 -2.94
CA LEU A 117 7.96 5.78 -1.86
C LEU A 117 7.84 4.77 -0.70
N LEU A 118 7.64 3.49 -1.02
CA LEU A 118 7.48 2.43 -0.02
C LEU A 118 8.80 2.16 0.73
N PHE A 119 9.93 2.11 0.03
CA PHE A 119 11.24 1.99 0.68
C PHE A 119 11.55 3.20 1.55
N GLY A 120 11.29 4.42 1.07
CA GLY A 120 11.46 5.64 1.86
C GLY A 120 10.60 5.65 3.14
N ARG A 121 9.42 5.04 3.09
CA ARG A 121 8.47 5.00 4.21
C ARG A 121 8.70 3.83 5.16
N PHE A 122 9.01 2.65 4.64
CA PHE A 122 9.09 1.39 5.38
C PHE A 122 10.51 0.83 5.48
N GLY A 123 11.51 1.51 4.91
CA GLY A 123 12.90 1.05 4.89
C GLY A 123 13.40 0.68 6.29
N GLY A 124 14.02 -0.51 6.39
CA GLY A 124 14.50 -1.07 7.66
C GLY A 124 13.41 -1.64 8.57
N GLN A 125 12.14 -1.62 8.19
CA GLN A 125 11.05 -2.21 8.98
C GLN A 125 10.78 -3.65 8.55
N PRO A 126 10.35 -4.55 9.46
CA PRO A 126 10.07 -5.94 9.13
C PRO A 126 8.98 -6.12 8.07
N ASP A 127 8.00 -5.21 8.03
CA ASP A 127 6.85 -5.25 7.13
C ASP A 127 7.13 -4.65 5.73
N MET A 128 8.33 -4.11 5.50
CA MET A 128 8.74 -3.51 4.22
C MET A 128 8.48 -4.45 3.02
N LEU A 129 8.84 -5.73 3.16
CA LEU A 129 8.67 -6.69 2.07
C LEU A 129 7.20 -6.92 1.69
N ALA A 130 6.29 -6.93 2.68
CA ALA A 130 4.86 -7.07 2.44
C ALA A 130 4.32 -5.88 1.65
N PHE A 131 4.68 -4.65 2.03
CA PHE A 131 4.25 -3.45 1.33
C PHE A 131 4.88 -3.32 -0.05
N CYS A 132 6.15 -3.68 -0.22
CA CYS A 132 6.80 -3.71 -1.54
C CYS A 132 6.16 -4.72 -2.49
N PHE A 133 5.87 -5.93 -2.01
CA PHE A 133 5.15 -6.93 -2.78
C PHE A 133 3.77 -6.42 -3.22
N LEU A 134 3.02 -5.83 -2.29
CA LEU A 134 1.70 -5.23 -2.58
C LEU A 134 1.82 -4.05 -3.56
N GLY A 135 2.85 -3.23 -3.44
CA GLY A 135 3.11 -2.12 -4.37
C GLY A 135 3.34 -2.62 -5.80
N VAL A 136 4.22 -3.62 -5.97
CA VAL A 136 4.49 -4.24 -7.28
C VAL A 136 3.25 -4.90 -7.85
N LEU A 137 2.53 -5.69 -7.03
CA LEU A 137 1.27 -6.32 -7.42
C LEU A 137 0.21 -5.28 -7.78
N GLY A 138 0.11 -4.20 -7.01
CA GLY A 138 -0.82 -3.10 -7.23
C GLY A 138 -0.58 -2.39 -8.56
N VAL A 139 0.68 -2.12 -8.92
CA VAL A 139 1.02 -1.52 -10.23
C VAL A 139 0.59 -2.45 -11.37
N ALA A 140 0.83 -3.77 -11.25
CA ALA A 140 0.40 -4.73 -12.27
C ALA A 140 -1.13 -4.75 -12.41
N LEU A 141 -1.85 -4.84 -11.28
CA LEU A 141 -3.31 -4.87 -11.26
C LEU A 141 -3.92 -3.58 -11.81
N ALA A 142 -3.37 -2.41 -11.43
CA ALA A 142 -3.81 -1.12 -11.96
C ALA A 142 -3.62 -1.03 -13.48
N ALA A 143 -2.48 -1.49 -14.00
CA ALA A 143 -2.21 -1.48 -15.43
C ALA A 143 -3.14 -2.40 -16.22
N ILE A 144 -3.45 -3.60 -15.68
CA ILE A 144 -4.39 -4.53 -16.31
C ILE A 144 -5.82 -3.95 -16.26
N ASP A 145 -6.21 -3.42 -15.10
CA ASP A 145 -7.55 -2.85 -14.89
C ASP A 145 -7.81 -1.63 -15.80
N LEU A 146 -6.81 -0.76 -15.99
CA LEU A 146 -6.89 0.35 -16.94
C LEU A 146 -6.99 -0.12 -18.40
N SER A 147 -6.45 -1.30 -18.75
CA SER A 147 -6.43 -1.77 -20.12
C SER A 147 -7.67 -2.59 -20.51
N VAL A 148 -8.18 -3.41 -19.60
CA VAL A 148 -9.27 -4.37 -19.88
C VAL A 148 -10.40 -4.34 -18.83
N GLN A 149 -10.34 -3.42 -17.87
CA GLN A 149 -11.32 -3.26 -16.78
C GLN A 149 -11.60 -4.58 -16.04
N ARG A 150 -10.53 -5.33 -15.77
CA ARG A 150 -10.58 -6.65 -15.18
C ARG A 150 -9.41 -6.88 -14.24
N LEU A 151 -9.68 -7.52 -13.11
CA LEU A 151 -8.67 -7.97 -12.15
C LEU A 151 -8.53 -9.50 -12.26
N PRO A 152 -7.39 -10.01 -12.78
CA PRO A 152 -7.21 -11.45 -12.97
C PRO A 152 -7.02 -12.16 -11.63
N ASP A 153 -7.87 -13.17 -11.37
CA ASP A 153 -7.83 -13.98 -10.15
C ASP A 153 -6.46 -14.66 -9.95
N ARG A 154 -5.77 -14.97 -11.04
CA ARG A 154 -4.43 -15.58 -11.03
C ARG A 154 -3.35 -14.69 -10.38
N LEU A 155 -3.58 -13.38 -10.28
CA LEU A 155 -2.69 -12.45 -9.56
C LEU A 155 -3.22 -12.10 -8.17
N VAL A 156 -4.53 -11.85 -8.05
CA VAL A 156 -5.13 -11.39 -6.80
C VAL A 156 -5.15 -12.50 -5.75
N LEU A 157 -5.61 -13.71 -6.11
CA LEU A 157 -5.77 -14.80 -5.15
C LEU A 157 -4.44 -15.29 -4.53
N PRO A 158 -3.36 -15.50 -5.31
CA PRO A 158 -2.07 -15.84 -4.72
C PRO A 158 -1.47 -14.69 -3.89
N GLY A 159 -1.89 -13.45 -4.13
CA GLY A 159 -1.48 -12.29 -3.34
C GLY A 159 -1.84 -12.41 -1.87
N TYR A 160 -2.98 -13.01 -1.53
CA TYR A 160 -3.43 -13.17 -0.15
C TYR A 160 -2.47 -14.00 0.71
N PRO A 161 -2.17 -15.27 0.37
CA PRO A 161 -1.27 -16.08 1.19
C PRO A 161 0.13 -15.47 1.25
N VAL A 162 0.63 -14.87 0.18
CA VAL A 162 1.95 -14.22 0.19
C VAL A 162 1.97 -13.04 1.17
N VAL A 163 0.98 -12.15 1.12
CA VAL A 163 0.89 -11.01 2.05
C VAL A 163 0.73 -11.47 3.48
N ILE A 164 -0.16 -12.45 3.75
CA ILE A 164 -0.38 -12.98 5.09
C ILE A 164 0.91 -13.57 5.66
N VAL A 165 1.66 -14.35 4.87
CA VAL A 165 2.94 -14.94 5.29
C VAL A 165 3.97 -13.85 5.57
N LEU A 166 4.10 -12.85 4.69
CA LEU A 166 5.06 -11.76 4.89
C LEU A 166 4.72 -10.91 6.13
N LEU A 167 3.43 -10.63 6.38
CA LEU A 167 2.98 -9.93 7.57
C LEU A 167 3.13 -10.79 8.83
N ALA A 168 2.93 -12.11 8.75
CA ALA A 168 3.17 -13.02 9.86
C ALA A 168 4.65 -13.07 10.24
N ILE A 169 5.55 -13.14 9.26
CA ILE A 169 7.00 -13.04 9.50
C ILE A 169 7.34 -11.69 10.14
N ALA A 170 6.77 -10.60 9.62
CA ALA A 170 6.96 -9.26 10.19
C ALA A 170 6.45 -9.17 11.65
N ALA A 171 5.31 -9.80 11.95
CA ALA A 171 4.76 -9.86 13.30
C ALA A 171 5.69 -10.59 14.28
N LEU A 172 6.26 -11.72 13.84
CA LEU A 172 7.20 -12.50 14.66
C LEU A 172 8.51 -11.73 14.93
N ILE A 173 9.05 -11.06 13.93
CA ILE A 173 10.28 -10.27 14.06
C ILE A 173 10.05 -9.02 14.93
N GLY A 174 8.91 -8.35 14.74
CA GLY A 174 8.58 -7.08 15.40
C GLY A 174 7.81 -7.24 16.71
N HIS A 175 7.48 -8.48 17.14
CA HIS A 175 6.61 -8.76 18.28
C HIS A 175 5.28 -8.00 18.23
N THR A 176 4.62 -8.03 17.05
CA THR A 176 3.42 -7.26 16.75
C THR A 176 2.24 -8.14 16.31
N GLU A 177 1.98 -9.24 17.03
CA GLU A 177 0.92 -10.20 16.71
C GLU A 177 -0.47 -9.55 16.66
N ALA A 178 -0.72 -8.55 17.51
CA ALA A 178 -1.96 -7.77 17.47
C ALA A 178 -2.15 -7.02 16.14
N ALA A 179 -1.06 -6.62 15.46
CA ALA A 179 -1.14 -5.99 14.14
C ALA A 179 -1.56 -7.00 13.07
N LEU A 180 -1.12 -8.26 13.17
CA LEU A 180 -1.55 -9.34 12.27
C LEU A 180 -3.04 -9.61 12.42
N GLY A 181 -3.54 -9.68 13.67
CA GLY A 181 -4.98 -9.82 13.94
C GLY A 181 -5.79 -8.67 13.31
N ARG A 182 -5.33 -7.43 13.47
CA ARG A 182 -5.96 -6.27 12.82
C ARG A 182 -5.90 -6.34 11.29
N ALA A 183 -4.80 -6.80 10.71
CA ALA A 183 -4.67 -7.00 9.27
C ALA A 183 -5.73 -7.96 8.74
N LEU A 184 -5.86 -9.13 9.35
CA LEU A 184 -6.85 -10.14 8.97
C LEU A 184 -8.28 -9.59 9.08
N LEU A 185 -8.59 -8.95 10.21
CA LEU A 185 -9.89 -8.29 10.40
C LEU A 185 -10.11 -7.15 9.39
N GLY A 186 -9.11 -6.34 9.10
CA GLY A 186 -9.17 -5.28 8.11
C GLY A 186 -9.48 -5.81 6.71
N GLY A 187 -8.86 -6.92 6.33
CA GLY A 187 -9.15 -7.62 5.07
C GLY A 187 -10.60 -8.12 5.00
N LEU A 188 -11.09 -8.73 6.08
CA LEU A 188 -12.47 -9.20 6.18
C LEU A 188 -13.48 -8.04 6.17
N VAL A 189 -13.22 -6.99 6.93
CA VAL A 189 -14.12 -5.83 7.02
C VAL A 189 -14.19 -5.10 5.69
N LEU A 190 -13.05 -4.77 5.07
CA LEU A 190 -13.07 -4.01 3.83
C LEU A 190 -13.59 -4.87 2.66
N GLY A 191 -13.10 -6.10 2.52
CA GLY A 191 -13.58 -7.03 1.50
C GLY A 191 -15.07 -7.38 1.68
N GLY A 192 -15.51 -7.60 2.93
CA GLY A 192 -16.92 -7.83 3.28
C GLY A 192 -17.81 -6.63 2.98
N THR A 193 -17.36 -5.41 3.27
CA THR A 193 -18.08 -4.18 2.92
C THR A 193 -18.29 -4.07 1.41
N TYR A 194 -17.24 -4.30 0.62
CA TYR A 194 -17.36 -4.27 -0.85
C TYR A 194 -18.23 -5.41 -1.39
N LEU A 195 -18.17 -6.59 -0.75
CA LEU A 195 -19.04 -7.71 -1.10
C LEU A 195 -20.52 -7.35 -0.86
N VAL A 196 -20.84 -6.79 0.30
CA VAL A 196 -22.21 -6.35 0.62
C VAL A 196 -22.67 -5.30 -0.38
N LEU A 197 -21.83 -4.31 -0.69
CA LEU A 197 -22.17 -3.28 -1.69
C LEU A 197 -22.40 -3.88 -3.07
N ALA A 198 -21.59 -4.87 -3.49
CA ALA A 198 -21.76 -5.57 -4.76
C ALA A 198 -23.08 -6.37 -4.81
N LEU A 199 -23.47 -7.00 -3.69
CA LEU A 199 -24.73 -7.75 -3.58
C LEU A 199 -25.96 -6.82 -3.56
N LEU A 200 -25.84 -5.66 -2.91
CA LEU A 200 -26.95 -4.68 -2.84
C LEU A 200 -27.18 -3.98 -4.19
N ARG A 201 -26.14 -3.83 -5.00
CA ARG A 201 -26.23 -3.18 -6.32
C ARG A 201 -25.54 -4.03 -7.40
N PRO A 202 -26.21 -5.05 -7.91
CA PRO A 202 -25.66 -5.89 -8.97
C PRO A 202 -25.23 -5.06 -10.19
N GLY A 203 -24.00 -5.29 -10.67
CA GLY A 203 -23.40 -4.53 -11.77
C GLY A 203 -22.77 -3.18 -11.38
N GLY A 204 -22.85 -2.77 -10.11
CA GLY A 204 -22.23 -1.51 -9.64
C GLY A 204 -20.76 -1.66 -9.24
N ILE A 205 -20.37 -2.82 -8.70
CA ILE A 205 -19.00 -3.11 -8.25
C ILE A 205 -18.57 -4.46 -8.86
N GLY A 206 -17.40 -4.48 -9.45
CA GLY A 206 -16.82 -5.70 -10.01
C GLY A 206 -16.38 -6.70 -8.92
N GLY A 207 -16.56 -8.00 -9.17
CA GLY A 207 -16.06 -9.04 -8.25
C GLY A 207 -14.54 -8.98 -8.02
N GLY A 208 -13.80 -8.42 -8.97
CA GLY A 208 -12.38 -8.14 -8.84
C GLY A 208 -12.08 -7.08 -7.79
N ASP A 209 -12.89 -6.00 -7.73
CA ASP A 209 -12.74 -4.92 -6.76
C ASP A 209 -13.01 -5.40 -5.32
N VAL A 210 -13.95 -6.34 -5.14
CA VAL A 210 -14.21 -6.97 -3.84
C VAL A 210 -12.96 -7.70 -3.34
N LYS A 211 -12.31 -8.48 -4.21
CA LYS A 211 -11.08 -9.21 -3.88
C LYS A 211 -9.92 -8.24 -3.62
N LEU A 212 -9.79 -7.21 -4.44
CA LEU A 212 -8.75 -6.20 -4.26
C LEU A 212 -8.95 -5.41 -2.95
N ALA A 213 -10.20 -5.11 -2.58
CA ALA A 213 -10.55 -4.48 -1.31
C ALA A 213 -10.11 -5.32 -0.11
N GLY A 214 -10.32 -6.64 -0.15
CA GLY A 214 -9.82 -7.53 0.89
C GLY A 214 -8.30 -7.49 1.03
N LEU A 215 -7.57 -7.51 -0.09
CA LEU A 215 -6.11 -7.44 -0.10
C LEU A 215 -5.59 -6.08 0.41
N ALA A 216 -6.21 -4.97 -0.02
CA ALA A 216 -5.90 -3.63 0.49
C ALA A 216 -6.23 -3.52 1.98
N GLY A 217 -7.33 -4.15 2.42
CA GLY A 217 -7.74 -4.20 3.82
C GLY A 217 -6.73 -4.91 4.72
N LEU A 218 -6.06 -5.96 4.24
CA LEU A 218 -4.95 -6.60 4.96
C LEU A 218 -3.82 -5.60 5.23
N ALA A 219 -3.38 -4.87 4.20
CA ALA A 219 -2.29 -3.91 4.31
C ALA A 219 -2.64 -2.72 5.21
N LEU A 220 -3.80 -2.13 5.00
CA LEU A 220 -4.25 -0.96 5.75
C LEU A 220 -4.63 -1.31 7.19
N GLY A 221 -5.23 -2.48 7.42
CA GLY A 221 -5.53 -3.00 8.75
C GLY A 221 -4.27 -3.27 9.58
N TRP A 222 -3.18 -3.70 8.95
CA TRP A 222 -1.87 -3.82 9.61
C TRP A 222 -1.43 -2.48 10.19
N LEU A 223 -1.55 -1.40 9.42
CA LEU A 223 -1.18 -0.05 9.87
C LEU A 223 -2.16 0.54 10.91
N GLY A 224 -3.41 0.13 10.89
CA GLY A 224 -4.43 0.53 11.87
C GLY A 224 -5.77 0.92 11.26
N TRP A 225 -6.81 0.97 12.10
CA TRP A 225 -8.16 1.32 11.68
C TRP A 225 -8.29 2.70 11.04
N PRO A 226 -7.64 3.77 11.58
CA PRO A 226 -7.70 5.10 10.93
C PRO A 226 -7.14 5.07 9.50
N THR A 227 -6.03 4.34 9.29
CA THR A 227 -5.40 4.20 7.98
C THR A 227 -6.28 3.42 7.01
N LEU A 228 -6.98 2.38 7.48
CA LEU A 228 -7.92 1.61 6.68
C LEU A 228 -9.09 2.48 6.22
N ILE A 229 -9.70 3.24 7.13
CA ILE A 229 -10.82 4.13 6.81
C ILE A 229 -10.36 5.23 5.85
N ALA A 230 -9.21 5.85 6.12
CA ALA A 230 -8.65 6.89 5.26
C ALA A 230 -8.36 6.37 3.85
N GLY A 231 -7.75 5.19 3.72
CA GLY A 231 -7.43 4.58 2.42
C GLY A 231 -8.68 4.24 1.60
N ALA A 232 -9.68 3.66 2.25
CA ALA A 232 -10.96 3.38 1.62
C ALA A 232 -11.66 4.69 1.16
N ALA A 233 -11.73 5.69 2.04
CA ALA A 233 -12.33 6.99 1.71
C ALA A 233 -11.58 7.68 0.57
N LEU A 234 -10.23 7.72 0.61
CA LEU A 234 -9.42 8.32 -0.45
C LEU A 234 -9.65 7.65 -1.80
N GLY A 235 -9.77 6.32 -1.85
CA GLY A 235 -10.09 5.59 -3.08
C GLY A 235 -11.41 6.06 -3.70
N PHE A 236 -12.47 6.19 -2.89
CA PHE A 236 -13.76 6.71 -3.35
C PHE A 236 -13.69 8.17 -3.77
N PHE A 237 -13.02 9.03 -2.99
CA PHE A 237 -12.88 10.45 -3.32
C PHE A 237 -12.10 10.66 -4.62
N LEU A 238 -10.99 9.94 -4.82
CA LEU A 238 -10.20 10.02 -6.04
C LEU A 238 -11.01 9.57 -7.26
N SER A 239 -11.71 8.44 -7.15
CA SER A 239 -12.57 7.95 -8.23
C SER A 239 -13.69 8.93 -8.54
N GLY A 240 -14.37 9.46 -7.52
CA GLY A 240 -15.45 10.45 -7.68
C GLY A 240 -14.95 11.76 -8.29
N ALA A 241 -13.81 12.27 -7.83
CA ALA A 241 -13.23 13.52 -8.35
C ALA A 241 -12.85 13.40 -9.82
N VAL A 242 -12.15 12.29 -10.19
CA VAL A 242 -11.77 12.06 -11.60
C VAL A 242 -12.99 11.85 -12.46
N SER A 243 -13.98 11.09 -11.99
CA SER A 243 -15.26 10.90 -12.70
C SER A 243 -15.95 12.23 -12.98
N LEU A 244 -16.05 13.09 -11.96
CA LEU A 244 -16.67 14.41 -12.08
C LEU A 244 -15.94 15.30 -13.09
N VAL A 245 -14.61 15.34 -13.03
CA VAL A 245 -13.79 16.10 -13.99
C VAL A 245 -13.98 15.61 -15.42
N LEU A 246 -14.00 14.29 -15.64
CA LEU A 246 -14.19 13.72 -16.97
C LEU A 246 -15.62 13.95 -17.53
N ILE A 247 -16.63 13.92 -16.65
CA ILE A 247 -18.01 14.26 -17.03
C ILE A 247 -18.11 15.76 -17.37
N ALA A 248 -17.55 16.64 -16.54
CA ALA A 248 -17.52 18.08 -16.79
C ALA A 248 -16.78 18.43 -18.09
N ALA A 249 -15.69 17.69 -18.40
CA ALA A 249 -14.96 17.80 -19.66
C ALA A 249 -15.70 17.14 -20.85
N ARG A 250 -16.90 16.62 -20.66
CA ARG A 250 -17.73 15.92 -21.68
C ARG A 250 -17.02 14.71 -22.32
N ARG A 251 -16.03 14.13 -21.65
CA ARG A 251 -15.31 12.95 -22.10
C ARG A 251 -15.95 11.63 -21.64
N LEU A 252 -16.83 11.69 -20.64
CA LEU A 252 -17.60 10.57 -20.13
C LEU A 252 -19.07 10.98 -19.93
N THR A 253 -19.93 9.97 -19.93
CA THR A 253 -21.34 10.09 -19.54
C THR A 253 -21.54 9.45 -18.15
N LEU A 254 -22.66 9.75 -17.49
CA LEU A 254 -23.04 9.13 -16.21
C LEU A 254 -23.15 7.60 -16.26
N GLN A 255 -23.26 7.04 -17.48
CA GLN A 255 -23.36 5.59 -17.71
C GLN A 255 -22.02 4.94 -18.05
N SER A 256 -20.96 5.73 -18.21
CA SER A 256 -19.63 5.20 -18.53
C SER A 256 -19.05 4.47 -17.34
N MET A 257 -18.64 3.23 -17.53
CA MET A 257 -17.91 2.47 -16.51
C MET A 257 -16.48 2.97 -16.41
N ILE A 258 -16.07 3.37 -15.21
CA ILE A 258 -14.68 3.74 -14.89
C ILE A 258 -14.09 2.61 -14.06
N SER A 259 -12.87 2.21 -14.43
CA SER A 259 -12.07 1.26 -13.64
C SER A 259 -11.82 1.84 -12.24
N PHE A 260 -12.33 1.17 -11.20
CA PHE A 260 -12.23 1.63 -9.80
C PHE A 260 -10.91 1.18 -9.14
N GLY A 261 -10.36 0.04 -9.55
CA GLY A 261 -9.16 -0.58 -8.97
C GLY A 261 -7.97 0.38 -8.80
N PRO A 262 -7.56 1.15 -9.83
CA PRO A 262 -6.43 2.07 -9.73
C PRO A 262 -6.61 3.15 -8.66
N PHE A 263 -7.84 3.66 -8.48
CA PHE A 263 -8.16 4.69 -7.47
C PHE A 263 -8.12 4.11 -6.06
N MET A 264 -8.62 2.89 -5.88
CA MET A 264 -8.53 2.17 -4.60
C MET A 264 -7.07 1.92 -4.21
N LEU A 265 -6.23 1.47 -5.15
CA LEU A 265 -4.80 1.26 -4.93
C LEU A 265 -4.06 2.56 -4.63
N ALA A 266 -4.39 3.65 -5.35
CA ALA A 266 -3.82 4.97 -5.07
C ALA A 266 -4.22 5.49 -3.68
N GLY A 267 -5.50 5.35 -3.32
CA GLY A 267 -5.99 5.72 -1.98
C GLY A 267 -5.32 4.91 -0.87
N ALA A 268 -5.16 3.61 -1.07
CA ALA A 268 -4.46 2.73 -0.14
C ALA A 268 -2.98 3.11 0.00
N LEU A 269 -2.29 3.39 -1.11
CA LEU A 269 -0.90 3.84 -1.09
C LEU A 269 -0.74 5.17 -0.35
N LEU A 270 -1.56 6.17 -0.67
CA LEU A 270 -1.53 7.48 -0.02
C LEU A 270 -1.78 7.37 1.48
N ALA A 271 -2.77 6.58 1.90
CA ALA A 271 -3.05 6.34 3.31
C ALA A 271 -1.90 5.63 4.02
N ALA A 272 -1.26 4.64 3.37
CA ALA A 272 -0.12 3.94 3.91
C ALA A 272 1.11 4.85 4.08
N LEU A 273 1.31 5.79 3.17
CA LEU A 273 2.40 6.77 3.24
C LEU A 273 2.15 7.85 4.30
N ALA A 274 0.90 8.30 4.44
CA ALA A 274 0.50 9.35 5.38
C ALA A 274 0.23 8.83 6.80
N GLY A 275 -0.07 7.55 6.97
CA GLY A 275 -0.43 6.95 8.26
C GLY A 275 0.66 7.14 9.31
N ALA A 276 0.27 7.64 10.49
CA ALA A 276 1.15 7.68 11.67
C ALA A 276 1.42 6.25 12.16
N ARG A 277 2.63 6.02 12.60
CA ARG A 277 3.04 4.77 13.31
C ARG A 277 3.25 5.07 14.77
#